data_12f37eb84552798ee6a08f13be301484
#
_entry.id   12f37eb84552798ee6a08f13be301484
#
_cell.length_a   1.000
_cell.length_b   1.000
_cell.length_c   1.000
_cell.angle_alpha   90.00
_cell.angle_beta   90.00
_cell.angle_gamma   90.00
#
_symmetry.space_group_name_H-M   'P 1'
#
loop_
_entity.id
_entity.type
_entity.pdbx_description
1 polymer ?
#
loop_
_entity_poly.entity_id
_entity_poly.type
_entity_poly.pdbx_seq_one_letter_code
_entity_poly.pdbx_strand_id
1 'polypeptide(L)'
;PYFQFCGLPLVKQLTAGNIRFLKARLAVSEQLRKNDRAGKPLHATQVLWNGARNAFDLLPGVYDVAIAWGQGTPTHFVAEKVNAAKKIAWVNADYEGVGFDRGFDREIYGRYDYISCVSGQLSEKFREVFPEYAEKVVTVYDINSEKLIRSMAEEPADLPSLHGTGITTVGR
;
A
#
# COMPACT_ATOMS: atom_id res chain seq x y z
N PRO A 1 8.03 -13.41 0.53
CA PRO A 1 7.94 -14.67 1.30
C PRO A 1 6.58 -14.88 1.96
N TYR A 2 6.07 -13.92 2.80
CA TYR A 2 4.80 -14.07 3.52
C TYR A 2 3.61 -14.30 2.57
N PHE A 3 3.43 -13.45 1.56
CA PHE A 3 2.31 -13.55 0.62
C PHE A 3 2.36 -14.82 -0.23
N GLN A 4 3.55 -15.24 -0.66
CA GLN A 4 3.74 -16.51 -1.36
C GLN A 4 3.39 -17.69 -0.46
N PHE A 5 3.83 -17.65 0.81
CA PHE A 5 3.51 -18.68 1.79
C PHE A 5 2.00 -18.73 2.06
N CYS A 6 1.33 -17.62 2.25
CA CYS A 6 -0.12 -17.57 2.50
C CYS A 6 -0.97 -18.01 1.32
N GLY A 7 -0.44 -17.96 0.10
CA GLY A 7 -1.09 -18.52 -1.11
C GLY A 7 -1.06 -20.05 -1.20
N LEU A 8 -0.25 -20.73 -0.36
CA LEU A 8 -0.18 -22.18 -0.37
C LEU A 8 -1.35 -22.83 0.40
N PRO A 9 -1.77 -24.05 0.02
CA PRO A 9 -2.70 -24.84 0.82
C PRO A 9 -2.17 -25.07 2.24
N LEU A 10 -3.07 -25.17 3.22
CA LEU A 10 -2.72 -25.28 4.64
C LEU A 10 -1.73 -26.42 4.93
N VAL A 11 -1.95 -27.59 4.30
CA VAL A 11 -1.07 -28.76 4.45
C VAL A 11 0.36 -28.45 4.01
N LYS A 12 0.54 -27.77 2.86
CA LYS A 12 1.86 -27.36 2.37
C LYS A 12 2.51 -26.31 3.26
N GLN A 13 1.74 -25.46 3.92
CA GLN A 13 2.26 -24.50 4.88
C GLN A 13 2.80 -25.17 6.15
N LEU A 14 2.11 -26.19 6.64
CA LEU A 14 2.56 -26.99 7.79
C LEU A 14 3.87 -27.73 7.48
N THR A 15 3.98 -28.34 6.31
CA THR A 15 5.18 -29.08 5.89
C THR A 15 6.36 -28.16 5.55
N ALA A 16 6.11 -26.89 5.17
CA ALA A 16 7.16 -25.91 4.91
C ALA A 16 7.87 -25.40 6.18
N GLY A 17 7.42 -25.83 7.38
CA GLY A 17 8.12 -25.58 8.65
C GLY A 17 8.14 -24.14 9.13
N ASN A 18 7.46 -23.19 8.46
CA ASN A 18 7.49 -21.79 8.82
C ASN A 18 6.37 -21.40 9.79
N ILE A 19 6.49 -21.87 11.04
CA ILE A 19 5.50 -21.67 12.11
C ILE A 19 5.20 -20.18 12.34
N ARG A 20 6.17 -19.28 12.12
CA ARG A 20 6.00 -17.84 12.28
C ARG A 20 4.95 -17.28 11.31
N PHE A 21 5.02 -17.67 10.04
CA PHE A 21 4.04 -17.23 9.03
C PHE A 21 2.67 -17.87 9.25
N LEU A 22 2.64 -19.12 9.71
CA LEU A 22 1.37 -19.78 10.05
C LEU A 22 0.66 -19.08 11.21
N LYS A 23 1.38 -18.75 12.27
CA LYS A 23 0.84 -17.97 13.40
C LYS A 23 0.32 -16.61 12.94
N ALA A 24 1.10 -15.89 12.09
CA ALA A 24 0.69 -14.61 11.52
C ALA A 24 -0.60 -14.73 10.70
N ARG A 25 -0.72 -15.77 9.87
CA ARG A 25 -1.94 -16.02 9.08
C ARG A 25 -3.16 -16.23 9.95
N LEU A 26 -3.04 -17.02 11.02
CA LEU A 26 -4.13 -17.26 11.98
C LEU A 26 -4.51 -15.95 12.68
N ALA A 27 -3.53 -15.18 13.15
CA ALA A 27 -3.76 -13.89 13.79
C ALA A 27 -4.46 -12.89 12.85
N VAL A 28 -4.03 -12.78 11.60
CA VAL A 28 -4.68 -11.93 10.58
C VAL A 28 -6.12 -12.39 10.34
N SER A 29 -6.35 -13.70 10.18
CA SER A 29 -7.70 -14.24 9.95
C SER A 29 -8.65 -13.96 11.12
N GLU A 30 -8.16 -14.07 12.34
CA GLU A 30 -8.94 -13.73 13.54
C GLU A 30 -9.24 -12.23 13.61
N GLN A 31 -8.24 -11.39 13.34
CA GLN A 31 -8.39 -9.94 13.35
C GLN A 31 -9.35 -9.46 12.25
N LEU A 32 -9.30 -10.03 11.04
CA LEU A 32 -10.26 -9.70 9.99
C LEU A 32 -11.69 -10.02 10.43
N ARG A 33 -11.93 -11.20 11.02
CA ARG A 33 -13.27 -11.54 11.54
C ARG A 33 -13.76 -10.58 12.64
N LYS A 34 -12.86 -10.11 13.50
CA LYS A 34 -13.18 -9.11 14.53
C LYS A 34 -13.46 -7.76 13.90
N ASN A 35 -12.64 -7.38 12.91
CA ASN A 35 -12.75 -6.14 12.17
C ASN A 35 -14.08 -6.02 11.42
N ASP A 36 -14.52 -7.10 10.76
CA ASP A 36 -15.82 -7.14 10.04
C ASP A 36 -17.02 -6.94 10.97
N ARG A 37 -16.85 -7.23 12.26
CA ARG A 37 -17.88 -7.03 13.29
C ARG A 37 -17.76 -5.68 14.01
N ALA A 38 -16.72 -4.92 13.74
CA ALA A 38 -16.49 -3.62 14.38
C ALA A 38 -17.41 -2.55 13.77
N GLY A 39 -17.88 -1.62 14.60
CA GLY A 39 -18.68 -0.50 14.11
C GLY A 39 -17.92 0.45 13.17
N LYS A 40 -16.60 0.50 13.28
CA LYS A 40 -15.70 1.24 12.40
C LYS A 40 -14.52 0.33 12.03
N PRO A 41 -14.61 -0.42 10.94
CA PRO A 41 -13.55 -1.35 10.55
C PRO A 41 -12.29 -0.62 10.08
N LEU A 42 -11.13 -1.18 10.42
CA LEU A 42 -9.84 -0.78 9.85
C LEU A 42 -9.75 -1.24 8.39
N HIS A 43 -8.98 -0.52 7.59
CA HIS A 43 -8.65 -0.97 6.24
C HIS A 43 -7.92 -2.32 6.27
N ALA A 44 -8.21 -3.21 5.30
CA ALA A 44 -7.69 -4.58 5.29
C ALA A 44 -6.15 -4.67 5.38
N THR A 45 -5.41 -3.72 4.77
CA THR A 45 -3.94 -3.69 4.85
C THR A 45 -3.42 -3.32 6.24
N GLN A 46 -4.16 -2.49 7.00
CA GLN A 46 -3.84 -2.16 8.39
C GLN A 46 -4.06 -3.38 9.29
N VAL A 47 -5.18 -4.09 9.10
CA VAL A 47 -5.45 -5.36 9.80
C VAL A 47 -4.37 -6.39 9.51
N LEU A 48 -4.01 -6.54 8.23
CA LEU A 48 -2.96 -7.46 7.79
C LEU A 48 -1.62 -7.11 8.45
N TRP A 49 -1.23 -5.85 8.44
CA TRP A 49 0.02 -5.43 9.06
C TRP A 49 0.01 -5.70 10.56
N ASN A 50 -1.05 -5.33 11.26
CA ASN A 50 -1.18 -5.56 12.69
C ASN A 50 -1.01 -7.04 13.08
N GLY A 51 -1.58 -7.95 12.30
CA GLY A 51 -1.48 -9.40 12.54
C GLY A 51 -0.17 -10.04 12.08
N ALA A 52 0.47 -9.49 11.04
CA ALA A 52 1.60 -10.15 10.37
C ALA A 52 2.96 -9.48 10.61
N ARG A 53 3.04 -8.24 11.12
CA ARG A 53 4.29 -7.47 11.21
C ARG A 53 5.43 -8.19 11.95
N ASN A 54 5.11 -9.03 12.93
CA ASN A 54 6.08 -9.81 13.68
C ASN A 54 6.63 -11.04 12.90
N ALA A 55 6.00 -11.39 11.78
CA ALA A 55 6.50 -12.44 10.89
C ALA A 55 7.53 -11.92 9.89
N PHE A 56 7.61 -10.60 9.70
CA PHE A 56 8.62 -9.98 8.85
C PHE A 56 9.87 -9.65 9.66
N ASP A 57 11.03 -10.03 9.12
CA ASP A 57 12.31 -9.61 9.65
C ASP A 57 12.62 -8.17 9.23
N LEU A 58 13.57 -7.55 9.92
CA LEU A 58 14.20 -6.33 9.44
C LEU A 58 14.89 -6.61 8.10
N LEU A 59 14.76 -5.69 7.16
CA LEU A 59 15.50 -5.77 5.91
C LEU A 59 17.00 -5.60 6.21
N PRO A 60 17.85 -6.57 5.83
CA PRO A 60 19.28 -6.46 6.08
C PRO A 60 19.90 -5.25 5.39
N GLY A 61 20.84 -4.60 6.07
CA GLY A 61 21.60 -3.46 5.53
C GLY A 61 21.09 -2.10 6.01
N VAL A 62 21.83 -1.08 5.60
CA VAL A 62 21.53 0.34 5.83
C VAL A 62 21.45 0.99 4.45
N TYR A 63 20.42 1.78 4.22
CA TYR A 63 20.14 2.42 2.94
C TYR A 63 20.21 3.94 3.08
N ASP A 64 20.65 4.62 2.03
CA ASP A 64 20.63 6.08 2.02
C ASP A 64 19.19 6.60 1.96
N VAL A 65 18.36 5.97 1.12
CA VAL A 65 16.96 6.32 0.95
C VAL A 65 16.10 5.05 0.87
N ALA A 66 14.97 5.06 1.54
CA ALA A 66 13.92 4.04 1.39
C ALA A 66 12.60 4.70 1.00
N ILE A 67 11.99 4.21 -0.06
CA ILE A 67 10.71 4.71 -0.58
C ILE A 67 9.64 3.64 -0.41
N ALA A 68 8.57 3.98 0.31
CA ALA A 68 7.35 3.19 0.33
C ALA A 68 6.48 3.59 -0.86
N TRP A 69 6.53 2.83 -1.94
CA TRP A 69 5.85 3.13 -3.21
C TRP A 69 4.36 2.77 -3.16
N GLY A 70 3.65 3.37 -2.22
CA GLY A 70 2.20 3.19 -2.03
C GLY A 70 1.79 3.08 -0.57
N GLN A 71 0.51 3.34 -0.33
CA GLN A 71 -0.10 3.31 0.98
C GLN A 71 -0.32 1.87 1.50
N GLY A 72 -0.57 1.74 2.80
CA GLY A 72 -0.84 0.48 3.45
C GLY A 72 0.43 -0.35 3.73
N THR A 73 0.47 -1.61 3.31
CA THR A 73 1.56 -2.53 3.65
C THR A 73 2.97 -2.01 3.28
N PRO A 74 3.21 -1.41 2.10
CA PRO A 74 4.52 -0.82 1.79
C PRO A 74 4.92 0.28 2.78
N THR A 75 4.00 1.18 3.12
CA THR A 75 4.22 2.25 4.10
C THR A 75 4.58 1.67 5.47
N HIS A 76 3.83 0.69 5.95
CA HIS A 76 4.10 0.06 7.24
C HIS A 76 5.45 -0.67 7.25
N PHE A 77 5.76 -1.41 6.17
CA PHE A 77 7.00 -2.18 6.06
C PHE A 77 8.23 -1.28 6.07
N VAL A 78 8.26 -0.25 5.24
CA VAL A 78 9.40 0.69 5.19
C VAL A 78 9.56 1.42 6.50
N ALA A 79 8.46 1.83 7.13
CA ALA A 79 8.52 2.50 8.44
C ALA A 79 9.17 1.64 9.52
N GLU A 80 8.80 0.34 9.60
CA GLU A 80 9.16 -0.53 10.72
C GLU A 80 10.29 -1.52 10.45
N LYS A 81 10.52 -1.86 9.17
CA LYS A 81 11.42 -2.97 8.81
C LYS A 81 12.63 -2.57 7.98
N VAL A 82 12.73 -1.32 7.58
CA VAL A 82 13.86 -0.82 6.79
C VAL A 82 14.67 0.19 7.60
N ASN A 83 15.98 -0.01 7.64
CA ASN A 83 16.91 0.97 8.19
C ASN A 83 17.45 1.84 7.05
N ALA A 84 17.09 3.13 7.04
CA ALA A 84 17.51 4.08 6.02
C ALA A 84 17.76 5.46 6.63
N ALA A 85 18.70 6.21 6.05
CA ALA A 85 19.03 7.57 6.46
C ALA A 85 17.86 8.55 6.18
N LYS A 86 17.13 8.30 5.08
CA LYS A 86 15.91 9.02 4.70
C LYS A 86 14.81 8.04 4.32
N LYS A 87 13.58 8.33 4.75
CA LYS A 87 12.40 7.56 4.38
C LYS A 87 11.35 8.45 3.73
N ILE A 88 10.79 7.99 2.61
CA ILE A 88 9.76 8.69 1.84
C ILE A 88 8.53 7.79 1.74
N ALA A 89 7.37 8.28 2.18
CA ALA A 89 6.08 7.64 1.93
C ALA A 89 5.47 8.19 0.64
N TRP A 90 4.94 7.31 -0.22
CA TRP A 90 4.27 7.71 -1.46
C TRP A 90 2.77 7.50 -1.30
N VAL A 91 1.99 8.58 -1.50
CA VAL A 91 0.54 8.64 -1.32
C VAL A 91 -0.11 8.84 -2.69
N ASN A 92 -0.79 7.79 -3.17
CA ASN A 92 -1.37 7.72 -4.53
C ASN A 92 -2.88 7.92 -4.52
N ALA A 93 -3.54 7.75 -3.38
CA ALA A 93 -4.99 7.82 -3.25
C ALA A 93 -5.41 8.64 -2.03
N ASP A 94 -6.63 9.17 -2.08
CA ASP A 94 -7.24 9.88 -0.97
C ASP A 94 -7.30 8.98 0.27
N TYR A 95 -6.60 9.40 1.33
CA TYR A 95 -6.41 8.62 2.54
C TYR A 95 -7.73 8.20 3.19
N GLU A 96 -8.65 9.15 3.34
CA GLU A 96 -9.97 8.90 3.92
C GLU A 96 -10.89 8.19 2.92
N GLY A 97 -10.81 8.57 1.65
CA GLY A 97 -11.64 7.99 0.58
C GLY A 97 -11.42 6.49 0.39
N VAL A 98 -10.21 5.99 0.64
CA VAL A 98 -9.93 4.53 0.63
C VAL A 98 -10.16 3.85 1.99
N GLY A 99 -10.54 4.60 3.01
CA GLY A 99 -10.96 4.06 4.31
C GLY A 99 -9.82 3.68 5.26
N PHE A 100 -8.65 4.31 5.16
CA PHE A 100 -7.59 4.14 6.16
C PHE A 100 -7.96 4.80 7.50
N ASP A 101 -7.57 4.17 8.58
CA ASP A 101 -7.73 4.73 9.92
C ASP A 101 -6.48 5.55 10.31
N ARG A 102 -6.70 6.85 10.57
CA ARG A 102 -5.66 7.80 10.97
C ARG A 102 -4.98 7.41 12.28
N GLY A 103 -5.77 6.95 13.25
CA GLY A 103 -5.24 6.57 14.56
C GLY A 103 -4.23 5.44 14.47
N PHE A 104 -4.47 4.50 13.55
CA PHE A 104 -3.55 3.40 13.27
C PHE A 104 -2.25 3.88 12.60
N ASP A 105 -2.34 4.77 11.62
CA ASP A 105 -1.19 5.14 10.78
C ASP A 105 -0.42 6.37 11.28
N ARG A 106 -0.91 7.07 12.30
CA ARG A 106 -0.28 8.28 12.81
C ARG A 106 1.20 8.10 13.14
N GLU A 107 1.54 7.11 13.96
CA GLU A 107 2.93 6.86 14.33
C GLU A 107 3.77 6.34 13.16
N ILE A 108 3.15 5.68 12.20
CA ILE A 108 3.79 5.16 11.00
C ILE A 108 4.29 6.33 10.13
N TYR A 109 3.40 7.28 9.78
CA TYR A 109 3.79 8.46 9.01
C TYR A 109 4.77 9.38 9.76
N GLY A 110 4.75 9.36 11.09
CA GLY A 110 5.74 10.06 11.91
C GLY A 110 7.19 9.64 11.66
N ARG A 111 7.41 8.39 11.22
CA ARG A 111 8.74 7.82 10.94
C ARG A 111 9.30 8.19 9.57
N TYR A 112 8.56 8.92 8.76
CA TYR A 112 8.99 9.38 7.45
C TYR A 112 9.56 10.79 7.51
N ASP A 113 10.59 11.05 6.70
CA ASP A 113 11.15 12.39 6.50
C ASP A 113 10.29 13.20 5.54
N TYR A 114 9.76 12.55 4.48
CA TYR A 114 8.90 13.15 3.48
C TYR A 114 7.70 12.27 3.19
N ILE A 115 6.59 12.94 2.86
CA ILE A 115 5.34 12.31 2.43
C ILE A 115 5.01 12.90 1.06
N SER A 116 5.25 12.12 0.01
CA SER A 116 5.05 12.52 -1.38
C SER A 116 3.65 12.19 -1.83
N CYS A 117 2.85 13.20 -2.16
CA CYS A 117 1.53 13.04 -2.75
C CYS A 117 1.58 13.30 -4.26
N VAL A 118 0.83 12.52 -5.05
CA VAL A 118 0.85 12.57 -6.53
C VAL A 118 0.11 13.77 -7.13
N SER A 119 -0.55 14.61 -6.32
CA SER A 119 -1.19 15.85 -6.78
C SER A 119 -1.29 16.89 -5.66
N GLY A 120 -1.45 18.16 -6.03
CA GLY A 120 -1.66 19.26 -5.08
C GLY A 120 -2.90 19.05 -4.23
N GLN A 121 -4.02 18.63 -4.85
CA GLN A 121 -5.27 18.34 -4.13
C GLN A 121 -5.08 17.23 -3.08
N LEU A 122 -4.34 16.17 -3.44
CA LEU A 122 -4.06 15.09 -2.50
C LEU A 122 -3.14 15.56 -1.36
N SER A 123 -2.17 16.45 -1.65
CA SER A 123 -1.32 17.06 -0.63
C SER A 123 -2.11 17.87 0.38
N GLU A 124 -3.09 18.66 -0.06
CA GLU A 124 -3.97 19.44 0.80
C GLU A 124 -4.80 18.53 1.71
N LYS A 125 -5.49 17.55 1.13
CA LYS A 125 -6.27 16.56 1.89
C LYS A 125 -5.41 15.80 2.90
N PHE A 126 -4.20 15.40 2.52
CA PHE A 126 -3.32 14.69 3.44
C PHE A 126 -2.88 15.56 4.62
N ARG A 127 -2.62 16.87 4.40
CA ARG A 127 -2.34 17.83 5.47
C ARG A 127 -3.54 18.05 6.41
N GLU A 128 -4.76 18.00 5.89
CA GLU A 128 -5.98 18.07 6.72
C GLU A 128 -6.10 16.83 7.63
N VAL A 129 -5.81 15.65 7.10
CA VAL A 129 -5.83 14.40 7.87
C VAL A 129 -4.70 14.34 8.90
N PHE A 130 -3.48 14.77 8.53
CA PHE A 130 -2.28 14.73 9.37
C PHE A 130 -1.63 16.12 9.51
N PRO A 131 -2.29 17.07 10.19
CA PRO A 131 -1.76 18.43 10.33
C PRO A 131 -0.40 18.48 11.04
N GLU A 132 -0.12 17.51 11.92
CA GLU A 132 1.16 17.37 12.60
C GLU A 132 2.34 17.02 11.68
N TYR A 133 2.06 16.58 10.45
CA TYR A 133 3.06 16.23 9.43
C TYR A 133 2.99 17.11 8.19
N ALA A 134 2.25 18.23 8.25
CA ALA A 134 2.04 19.12 7.11
C ALA A 134 3.35 19.58 6.44
N GLU A 135 4.37 19.87 7.25
CA GLU A 135 5.70 20.30 6.78
C GLU A 135 6.49 19.21 6.04
N LYS A 136 6.14 17.92 6.24
CA LYS A 136 6.76 16.79 5.55
C LYS A 136 6.11 16.51 4.19
N VAL A 137 4.92 17.09 3.92
CA VAL A 137 4.15 16.82 2.72
C VAL A 137 4.67 17.60 1.53
N VAL A 138 5.07 16.87 0.49
CA VAL A 138 5.51 17.42 -0.78
C VAL A 138 4.64 16.90 -1.92
N THR A 139 4.50 17.68 -2.98
CA THR A 139 3.79 17.23 -4.19
C THR A 139 4.80 16.79 -5.23
N VAL A 140 4.70 15.53 -5.66
CA VAL A 140 5.48 14.98 -6.78
C VAL A 140 4.51 14.32 -7.73
N TYR A 141 4.29 14.95 -8.87
CA TYR A 141 3.35 14.44 -9.87
C TYR A 141 3.87 13.15 -10.52
N ASP A 142 2.94 12.26 -10.85
CA ASP A 142 3.27 11.07 -11.63
C ASP A 142 3.79 11.47 -13.02
N ILE A 143 4.84 10.79 -13.47
CA ILE A 143 5.46 11.04 -14.78
C ILE A 143 4.66 10.28 -15.83
N ASN A 144 3.94 11.00 -16.67
CA ASN A 144 3.25 10.46 -17.83
C ASN A 144 3.97 10.89 -19.12
N SER A 145 4.38 9.92 -19.93
CA SER A 145 4.99 10.19 -21.22
C SER A 145 3.91 10.26 -22.28
N GLU A 146 3.52 11.49 -22.70
CA GLU A 146 2.56 11.70 -23.79
C GLU A 146 3.00 10.98 -25.07
N LYS A 147 4.30 11.04 -25.39
CA LYS A 147 4.86 10.36 -26.57
C LYS A 147 4.65 8.85 -26.52
N LEU A 148 4.89 8.24 -25.34
CA LEU A 148 4.69 6.79 -25.15
C LEU A 148 3.20 6.43 -25.28
N ILE A 149 2.33 7.19 -24.63
CA ILE A 149 0.87 6.96 -24.69
C ILE A 149 0.37 7.05 -26.12
N ARG A 150 0.78 8.07 -26.88
CA ARG A 150 0.41 8.22 -28.29
C ARG A 150 0.94 7.06 -29.15
N SER A 151 2.23 6.69 -28.96
CA SER A 151 2.81 5.54 -29.68
C SER A 151 2.07 4.24 -29.41
N MET A 152 1.70 3.96 -28.15
CA MET A 152 0.92 2.78 -27.80
C MET A 152 -0.52 2.84 -28.33
N ALA A 153 -1.10 4.02 -28.46
CA ALA A 153 -2.44 4.20 -29.03
C ALA A 153 -2.49 3.96 -30.56
N GLU A 154 -1.35 4.04 -31.23
CA GLU A 154 -1.20 3.73 -32.67
C GLU A 154 -0.96 2.23 -32.94
N GLU A 155 -0.65 1.44 -31.88
CA GLU A 155 -0.48 0.00 -32.04
C GLU A 155 -1.81 -0.68 -32.41
N PRO A 156 -1.77 -1.67 -33.34
CA PRO A 156 -2.97 -2.43 -33.69
C PRO A 156 -3.56 -3.11 -32.42
N ALA A 157 -4.83 -2.81 -32.16
CA ALA A 157 -5.54 -3.48 -31.09
C ALA A 157 -6.44 -4.59 -31.67
N ASP A 158 -6.34 -5.81 -31.12
CA ASP A 158 -7.25 -6.91 -31.46
C ASP A 158 -8.59 -6.69 -30.75
N LEU A 159 -9.39 -5.80 -31.29
CA LEU A 159 -10.72 -5.49 -30.77
C LEU A 159 -11.78 -6.24 -31.58
N PRO A 160 -12.79 -6.82 -30.92
CA PRO A 160 -13.92 -7.41 -31.64
C PRO A 160 -14.62 -6.34 -32.47
N SER A 161 -15.04 -6.69 -33.68
CA SER A 161 -15.83 -5.81 -34.53
C SER A 161 -17.15 -5.46 -33.84
N LEU A 162 -17.32 -4.18 -33.48
CA LEU A 162 -18.54 -3.68 -32.88
C LEU A 162 -19.49 -3.19 -33.97
N HIS A 163 -20.71 -3.73 -34.02
CA HIS A 163 -21.78 -3.19 -34.82
C HIS A 163 -22.59 -2.19 -33.98
N GLY A 164 -22.53 -0.90 -34.33
CA GLY A 164 -23.23 0.18 -33.64
C GLY A 164 -22.30 1.05 -32.77
N THR A 165 -22.88 1.78 -31.83
CA THR A 165 -22.13 2.66 -30.90
C THR A 165 -21.48 1.83 -29.78
N GLY A 166 -20.17 1.86 -29.72
CA GLY A 166 -19.40 1.22 -28.64
C GLY A 166 -19.04 2.20 -27.52
N ILE A 167 -19.16 1.76 -26.30
CA ILE A 167 -18.63 2.48 -25.11
C ILE A 167 -17.51 1.63 -24.52
N THR A 168 -16.32 2.22 -24.40
CA THR A 168 -15.16 1.54 -23.78
C THR A 168 -14.82 2.23 -22.48
N THR A 169 -14.60 1.45 -21.43
CA THR A 169 -14.07 1.92 -20.16
C THR A 169 -12.74 1.23 -19.87
N VAL A 170 -11.78 2.00 -19.35
CA VAL A 170 -10.48 1.48 -18.92
C VAL A 170 -10.37 1.75 -17.42
N GLY A 171 -10.12 0.69 -16.66
CA GLY A 171 -9.97 0.79 -15.20
C GLY A 171 -9.54 -0.55 -14.60
N ARG A 172 -9.29 -0.53 -13.33
CA ARG A 172 -9.04 -1.74 -12.50
C ARG A 172 -10.25 -2.00 -11.64
#